data_4e27ed26f94b1e6701e721bd608479e2
#
_entry.id   4e27ed26f94b1e6701e721bd608479e2
#
_cell.length_a   1.000
_cell.length_b   1.000
_cell.length_c   1.000
_cell.angle_alpha   90.00
_cell.angle_beta   90.00
_cell.angle_gamma   90.00
#
_symmetry.space_group_name_H-M   'P 1'
#
loop_
_entity.id
_entity.type
_entity.pdbx_description
1 polymer ?
#
loop_
_entity_poly.entity_id
_entity_poly.type
_entity_poly.pdbx_seq_one_letter_code
_entity_poly.pdbx_strand_id
1 'polypeptide(L)'
;MATPYLELEHVEAWLGGRRVFDDLNLRLDLDEHTVILGPNGSGKSSLIRLLCRELYPVVKPGSTLRIFGSETVRLSDLRRRIGVLSADLEARCHPSLKPMDLLLSAFVGAVGLGRHHEVSRQQRQRAVDLMHQLQLDALGERRFGEL
;
A
#
# COMPACT_ATOMS: atom_id res chain seq x y z
N MET A 1 20.07 -10.78 -12.26
CA MET A 1 18.78 -10.37 -12.83
C MET A 1 18.04 -9.59 -11.76
N ALA A 2 17.49 -8.42 -12.10
CA ALA A 2 16.68 -7.64 -11.16
C ALA A 2 15.44 -8.46 -10.76
N THR A 3 15.05 -8.36 -9.50
CA THR A 3 13.90 -9.11 -8.97
C THR A 3 12.64 -8.29 -9.18
N PRO A 4 11.65 -8.75 -9.96
CA PRO A 4 10.43 -8.00 -10.18
C PRO A 4 9.60 -7.96 -8.90
N TYR A 5 9.07 -6.78 -8.58
CA TYR A 5 8.04 -6.68 -7.56
C TYR A 5 6.63 -6.61 -8.16
N LEU A 6 6.50 -6.18 -9.42
CA LEU A 6 5.26 -6.17 -10.18
C LEU A 6 5.51 -6.69 -11.59
N GLU A 7 4.67 -7.62 -12.02
CA GLU A 7 4.59 -8.10 -13.39
C GLU A 7 3.13 -8.12 -13.81
N LEU A 8 2.81 -7.41 -14.87
CA LEU A 8 1.49 -7.37 -15.52
C LEU A 8 1.64 -7.86 -16.95
N GLU A 9 0.84 -8.84 -17.35
CA GLU A 9 0.77 -9.36 -18.71
C GLU A 9 -0.69 -9.36 -19.15
N HIS A 10 -0.98 -8.67 -20.24
CA HIS A 10 -2.31 -8.59 -20.87
C HIS A 10 -3.43 -8.23 -19.88
N VAL A 11 -3.14 -7.31 -18.94
CA VAL A 11 -4.07 -6.94 -17.88
C VAL A 11 -5.14 -6.00 -18.39
N GLU A 12 -6.39 -6.38 -18.16
CA GLU A 12 -7.57 -5.54 -18.32
C GLU A 12 -8.15 -5.23 -16.94
N ALA A 13 -8.56 -3.98 -16.69
CA ALA A 13 -9.19 -3.60 -15.43
C ALA A 13 -10.26 -2.53 -15.62
N TRP A 14 -11.28 -2.59 -14.76
CA TRP A 14 -12.44 -1.70 -14.78
C TRP A 14 -12.61 -1.00 -13.42
N LEU A 15 -12.98 0.27 -13.45
CA LEU A 15 -13.26 1.06 -12.26
C LEU A 15 -14.54 1.87 -12.50
N GLY A 16 -15.57 1.65 -11.65
CA GLY A 16 -16.85 2.37 -11.77
C GLY A 16 -17.53 2.20 -13.13
N GLY A 17 -17.47 1.01 -13.73
CA GLY A 17 -18.07 0.72 -15.04
C GLY A 17 -17.27 1.24 -16.25
N ARG A 18 -16.11 1.89 -16.00
CA ARG A 18 -15.20 2.36 -17.05
C ARG A 18 -13.98 1.45 -17.14
N ARG A 19 -13.60 1.04 -18.35
CA ARG A 19 -12.35 0.34 -18.59
C ARG A 19 -11.19 1.32 -18.41
N VAL A 20 -10.29 1.03 -17.47
CA VAL A 20 -9.12 1.87 -17.14
C VAL A 20 -7.84 1.31 -17.73
N PHE A 21 -7.77 0.00 -17.93
CA PHE A 21 -6.69 -0.66 -18.63
C PHE A 21 -7.25 -1.63 -19.66
N ASP A 22 -6.59 -1.64 -20.81
CA ASP A 22 -6.87 -2.52 -21.93
C ASP A 22 -5.53 -3.05 -22.44
N ASP A 23 -5.25 -4.32 -22.14
CA ASP A 23 -4.00 -5.00 -22.52
C ASP A 23 -2.73 -4.36 -21.90
N LEU A 24 -2.77 -4.01 -20.62
CA LEU A 24 -1.63 -3.42 -19.91
C LEU A 24 -0.55 -4.47 -19.69
N ASN A 25 0.65 -4.16 -20.20
CA ASN A 25 1.87 -4.92 -19.97
C ASN A 25 2.88 -4.02 -19.26
N LEU A 26 3.37 -4.44 -18.08
CA LEU A 26 4.28 -3.64 -17.27
C LEU A 26 5.10 -4.54 -16.36
N ARG A 27 6.38 -4.24 -16.24
CA ARG A 27 7.27 -4.83 -15.24
C ARG A 27 7.95 -3.73 -14.46
N LEU A 28 7.99 -3.86 -13.14
CA LEU A 28 8.72 -2.99 -12.24
C LEU A 28 9.62 -3.84 -11.35
N ASP A 29 10.88 -3.45 -11.25
CA ASP A 29 11.90 -4.18 -10.48
C ASP A 29 12.20 -3.50 -9.14
N LEU A 30 12.62 -4.29 -8.12
CA LEU A 30 12.81 -3.81 -6.74
C LEU A 30 13.93 -2.77 -6.59
N ASP A 31 14.93 -2.84 -7.45
CA ASP A 31 16.13 -2.01 -7.35
C ASP A 31 16.07 -0.76 -8.25
N GLU A 32 14.88 -0.44 -8.77
CA GLU A 32 14.68 0.69 -9.68
C GLU A 32 13.71 1.72 -9.10
N HIS A 33 14.03 3.00 -9.33
CA HIS A 33 13.11 4.10 -9.07
C HIS A 33 12.29 4.38 -10.33
N THR A 34 10.98 4.21 -10.24
CA THR A 34 10.08 4.41 -11.39
C THR A 34 9.22 5.65 -11.20
N VAL A 35 9.14 6.49 -12.22
CA VAL A 35 8.24 7.65 -12.28
C VAL A 35 7.17 7.40 -13.33
N ILE A 36 5.90 7.60 -12.96
CA ILE A 36 4.75 7.42 -13.85
C ILE A 36 4.22 8.80 -14.21
N LEU A 37 4.35 9.18 -15.48
CA LEU A 37 3.90 10.46 -16.01
C LEU A 37 2.71 10.26 -16.94
N GLY A 38 1.86 11.28 -17.03
CA GLY A 38 0.71 11.28 -17.93
C GLY A 38 -0.37 12.28 -17.52
N PRO A 39 -1.32 12.59 -18.40
CA PRO A 39 -2.41 13.52 -18.11
C PRO A 39 -3.36 12.99 -17.02
N ASN A 40 -4.24 13.88 -16.52
CA ASN A 40 -5.29 13.45 -15.60
C ASN A 40 -6.22 12.45 -16.30
N GLY A 41 -6.59 11.40 -15.58
CA GLY A 41 -7.43 10.32 -16.12
C GLY A 41 -6.69 9.24 -16.91
N SER A 42 -5.35 9.31 -17.06
CA SER A 42 -4.56 8.27 -17.78
C SER A 42 -4.39 6.95 -17.03
N GLY A 43 -4.95 6.80 -15.84
CA GLY A 43 -4.89 5.54 -15.08
C GLY A 43 -3.76 5.45 -14.04
N LYS A 44 -2.97 6.50 -13.79
CA LYS A 44 -1.86 6.49 -12.81
C LYS A 44 -2.30 5.99 -11.43
N SER A 45 -3.36 6.57 -10.88
CA SER A 45 -3.92 6.16 -9.58
C SER A 45 -4.52 4.76 -9.62
N SER A 46 -5.06 4.34 -10.77
CA SER A 46 -5.59 2.98 -10.94
C SER A 46 -4.48 1.95 -10.97
N LEU A 47 -3.29 2.29 -11.48
CA LEU A 47 -2.13 1.43 -11.39
C LEU A 47 -1.67 1.22 -9.94
N ILE A 48 -1.64 2.30 -9.14
CA ILE A 48 -1.34 2.18 -7.69
C ILE A 48 -2.38 1.29 -7.00
N ARG A 49 -3.66 1.42 -7.34
CA ARG A 49 -4.72 0.55 -6.80
C ARG A 49 -4.54 -0.93 -7.19
N LEU A 50 -4.07 -1.22 -8.41
CA LEU A 50 -3.71 -2.59 -8.80
C LEU A 50 -2.56 -3.14 -7.94
N LEU A 51 -1.51 -2.34 -7.72
CA LEU A 51 -0.39 -2.68 -6.85
C LEU A 51 -0.82 -2.99 -5.42
N CYS A 52 -1.75 -2.20 -4.90
CA CYS A 52 -2.28 -2.35 -3.53
C CYS A 52 -3.37 -3.43 -3.41
N ARG A 53 -3.73 -4.10 -4.51
CA ARG A 53 -4.88 -5.02 -4.56
C ARG A 53 -6.20 -4.37 -4.12
N GLU A 54 -6.35 -3.09 -4.39
CA GLU A 54 -7.61 -2.32 -4.25
C GLU A 54 -8.41 -2.29 -5.56
N LEU A 55 -7.75 -2.59 -6.67
CA LEU A 55 -8.32 -2.84 -7.98
C LEU A 55 -7.85 -4.23 -8.44
N TYR A 56 -8.75 -5.01 -9.03
CA TYR A 56 -8.47 -6.35 -9.53
C TYR A 56 -8.58 -6.39 -11.05
N PRO A 57 -7.69 -7.13 -11.72
CA PRO A 57 -7.81 -7.36 -13.16
C PRO A 57 -8.99 -8.26 -13.49
N VAL A 58 -9.48 -8.15 -14.72
CA VAL A 58 -10.39 -9.13 -15.29
C VAL A 58 -9.65 -10.45 -15.46
N VAL A 59 -10.25 -11.53 -14.94
CA VAL A 59 -9.69 -12.88 -15.11
C VAL A 59 -9.96 -13.38 -16.53
N LYS A 60 -8.91 -13.53 -17.31
CA LYS A 60 -8.98 -14.06 -18.69
C LYS A 60 -7.74 -14.89 -19.02
N PRO A 61 -7.83 -15.86 -19.97
CA PRO A 61 -6.66 -16.62 -20.41
C PRO A 61 -5.52 -15.70 -20.86
N GLY A 62 -4.30 -15.98 -20.42
CA GLY A 62 -3.11 -15.21 -20.76
C GLY A 62 -2.93 -13.90 -20.01
N SER A 63 -3.89 -13.48 -19.17
CA SER A 63 -3.74 -12.31 -18.30
C SER A 63 -3.15 -12.71 -16.96
N THR A 64 -2.05 -12.08 -16.56
CA THR A 64 -1.42 -12.33 -15.26
C THR A 64 -1.12 -11.02 -14.52
N LEU A 65 -1.25 -11.07 -13.20
CA LEU A 65 -0.77 -10.03 -12.30
C LEU A 65 0.00 -10.71 -11.18
N ARG A 66 1.32 -10.53 -11.15
CA ARG A 66 2.20 -11.04 -10.10
C ARG A 66 2.76 -9.89 -9.29
N ILE A 67 2.70 -10.03 -7.97
CA ILE A 67 3.35 -9.11 -7.02
C ILE A 67 4.35 -9.94 -6.21
N PHE A 68 5.61 -9.53 -6.25
CA PHE A 68 6.72 -10.30 -5.67
C PHE A 68 6.77 -11.76 -6.18
N GLY A 69 6.50 -11.95 -7.47
CA GLY A 69 6.50 -13.24 -8.15
C GLY A 69 5.28 -14.14 -7.89
N SER A 70 4.26 -13.66 -7.14
CA SER A 70 3.06 -14.45 -6.82
C SER A 70 1.78 -13.82 -7.36
N GLU A 71 0.92 -14.62 -7.97
CA GLU A 71 -0.42 -14.20 -8.41
C GLU A 71 -1.39 -14.10 -7.23
N THR A 72 -1.17 -14.89 -6.18
CA THR A 72 -1.98 -14.89 -4.98
C THR A 72 -1.19 -14.33 -3.80
N VAL A 73 -1.66 -13.20 -3.24
CA VAL A 73 -1.02 -12.53 -2.12
C VAL A 73 -2.03 -12.27 -1.03
N ARG A 74 -1.68 -12.58 0.22
CA ARG A 74 -2.48 -12.15 1.38
C ARG A 74 -2.33 -10.65 1.55
N LEU A 75 -3.45 -9.92 1.67
CA LEU A 75 -3.44 -8.46 1.80
C LEU A 75 -2.62 -7.96 2.99
N SER A 76 -2.68 -8.67 4.13
CA SER A 76 -1.88 -8.34 5.31
C SER A 76 -0.38 -8.43 5.04
N ASP A 77 0.05 -9.44 4.27
CA ASP A 77 1.46 -9.63 3.93
C ASP A 77 1.93 -8.57 2.94
N LEU A 78 1.08 -8.25 1.97
CA LEU A 78 1.35 -7.18 1.01
C LEU A 78 1.52 -5.82 1.70
N ARG A 79 0.58 -5.46 2.59
CA ARG A 79 0.59 -4.19 3.33
C ARG A 79 1.78 -4.03 4.27
N ARG A 80 2.41 -5.12 4.71
CA ARG A 80 3.67 -5.08 5.48
C ARG A 80 4.89 -4.82 4.60
N ARG A 81 4.80 -5.07 3.31
CA ARG A 81 5.90 -4.96 2.35
C ARG A 81 5.85 -3.69 1.51
N ILE A 82 4.67 -3.10 1.35
CA ILE A 82 4.45 -1.90 0.53
C ILE A 82 3.97 -0.75 1.42
N GLY A 83 4.71 0.35 1.43
CA GLY A 83 4.25 1.63 1.97
C GLY A 83 3.59 2.46 0.88
N VAL A 84 2.43 3.02 1.17
CA VAL A 84 1.71 3.91 0.24
C VAL A 84 1.49 5.25 0.91
N LEU A 85 1.92 6.30 0.24
CA LEU A 85 1.60 7.67 0.62
C LEU A 85 0.66 8.26 -0.44
N SER A 86 -0.53 8.67 -0.02
CA SER A 86 -1.55 9.25 -0.90
C SER A 86 -2.27 10.40 -0.20
N ALA A 87 -2.83 11.31 -0.97
CA ALA A 87 -3.56 12.47 -0.43
C ALA A 87 -4.83 12.08 0.36
N ASP A 88 -5.39 10.90 0.10
CA ASP A 88 -6.57 10.37 0.79
C ASP A 88 -6.22 9.51 2.03
N LEU A 89 -4.94 9.37 2.36
CA LEU A 89 -4.51 8.58 3.52
C LEU A 89 -5.08 9.14 4.82
N GLU A 90 -5.10 10.46 4.96
CA GLU A 90 -5.67 11.15 6.11
C GLU A 90 -7.15 10.78 6.32
N ALA A 91 -7.95 10.80 5.26
CA ALA A 91 -9.38 10.46 5.30
C ALA A 91 -9.65 9.00 5.72
N ARG A 92 -8.65 8.12 5.62
CA ARG A 92 -8.73 6.71 6.02
C ARG A 92 -8.38 6.49 7.49
N CYS A 93 -7.78 7.49 8.15
CA CYS A 93 -7.42 7.42 9.54
C CYS A 93 -8.61 7.84 10.42
N HIS A 94 -8.99 6.99 11.38
CA HIS A 94 -10.03 7.38 12.34
C HIS A 94 -9.52 8.50 13.24
N PRO A 95 -10.29 9.58 13.49
CA PRO A 95 -9.83 10.74 14.28
C PRO A 95 -9.35 10.40 15.68
N SER A 96 -9.82 9.30 16.27
CA SER A 96 -9.40 8.86 17.62
C SER A 96 -8.10 8.07 17.66
N LEU A 97 -7.52 7.71 16.50
CA LEU A 97 -6.25 7.00 16.45
C LEU A 97 -5.11 7.87 17.01
N LYS A 98 -4.20 7.24 17.73
CA LYS A 98 -2.95 7.88 18.12
C LYS A 98 -1.87 7.58 17.07
N PRO A 99 -0.94 8.51 16.78
CA PRO A 99 0.19 8.28 15.89
C PRO A 99 0.99 7.01 16.22
N MET A 100 1.20 6.72 17.50
CA MET A 100 1.86 5.49 17.93
C MET A 100 1.09 4.24 17.50
N ASP A 101 -0.23 4.21 17.67
CA ASP A 101 -1.07 3.07 17.24
C ASP A 101 -1.09 2.92 15.72
N LEU A 102 -1.03 4.03 14.99
CA LEU A 102 -0.93 4.01 13.53
C LEU A 102 0.40 3.39 13.08
N LEU A 103 1.53 3.80 13.67
CA LEU A 103 2.84 3.21 13.39
C LEU A 103 2.89 1.72 13.73
N LEU A 104 2.37 1.34 14.88
CA LEU A 104 2.33 -0.06 15.32
C LEU A 104 1.45 -0.91 14.40
N SER A 105 0.35 -0.35 13.88
CA SER A 105 -0.57 -1.08 12.99
C SER A 105 0.07 -1.44 11.64
N ALA A 106 1.08 -0.70 11.19
CA ALA A 106 1.83 -1.01 9.98
C ALA A 106 2.52 -2.39 10.05
N PHE A 107 3.01 -2.80 11.23
CA PHE A 107 3.65 -4.11 11.42
C PHE A 107 2.67 -5.28 11.25
N VAL A 108 1.38 -5.04 11.38
CA VAL A 108 0.33 -6.05 11.19
C VAL A 108 -0.46 -5.86 9.89
N GLY A 109 -0.07 -4.89 9.06
CA GLY A 109 -0.71 -4.59 7.77
C GLY A 109 -2.12 -4.01 7.90
N ALA A 110 -2.39 -3.25 8.98
CA ALA A 110 -3.69 -2.65 9.27
C ALA A 110 -3.60 -1.12 9.33
N VAL A 111 -4.74 -0.45 9.42
CA VAL A 111 -4.86 0.97 9.78
C VAL A 111 -5.51 1.03 11.18
N GLY A 112 -4.68 1.24 12.20
CA GLY A 112 -5.06 1.14 13.61
C GLY A 112 -4.95 -0.27 14.18
N LEU A 113 -4.73 -0.36 15.48
CA LEU A 113 -4.60 -1.62 16.21
C LEU A 113 -5.98 -2.14 16.67
N GLY A 114 -6.34 -3.34 16.25
CA GLY A 114 -7.44 -4.09 16.82
C GLY A 114 -7.02 -4.89 18.06
N ARG A 115 -8.00 -5.29 18.89
CA ARG A 115 -7.76 -6.06 20.14
C ARG A 115 -7.05 -7.41 19.94
N HIS A 116 -7.11 -7.94 18.73
CA HIS A 116 -6.50 -9.23 18.36
C HIS A 116 -5.10 -9.09 17.74
N HIS A 117 -4.62 -7.84 17.58
CA HIS A 117 -3.29 -7.62 17.02
C HIS A 117 -2.23 -7.68 18.13
N GLU A 118 -1.29 -8.57 17.96
CA GLU A 118 -0.11 -8.67 18.83
C GLU A 118 1.06 -7.92 18.22
N VAL A 119 1.66 -7.05 19.00
CA VAL A 119 2.85 -6.28 18.63
C VAL A 119 3.98 -6.67 19.56
N SER A 120 5.09 -7.15 18.98
CA SER A 120 6.25 -7.55 19.74
C SER A 120 6.94 -6.35 20.41
N ARG A 121 7.76 -6.64 21.44
CA ARG A 121 8.57 -5.60 22.08
C ARG A 121 9.52 -4.91 21.09
N GLN A 122 10.10 -5.66 20.16
CA GLN A 122 11.00 -5.13 19.14
C GLN A 122 10.28 -4.18 18.17
N GLN A 123 9.06 -4.54 17.74
CA GLN A 123 8.24 -3.67 16.88
C GLN A 123 7.84 -2.38 17.60
N ARG A 124 7.50 -2.47 18.89
CA ARG A 124 7.20 -1.28 19.70
C ARG A 124 8.42 -0.37 19.83
N GLN A 125 9.60 -0.93 20.11
CA GLN A 125 10.83 -0.14 20.15
C GLN A 125 11.10 0.53 18.81
N ARG A 126 10.95 -0.20 17.69
CA ARG A 126 11.13 0.37 16.36
C ARG A 126 10.16 1.53 16.06
N ALA A 127 8.92 1.45 16.52
CA ALA A 127 7.95 2.55 16.38
C ALA A 127 8.39 3.79 17.19
N VAL A 128 8.89 3.59 18.42
CA VAL A 128 9.45 4.68 19.24
C VAL A 128 10.64 5.32 18.55
N ASP A 129 11.57 4.54 18.05
CA ASP A 129 12.75 5.04 17.33
C ASP A 129 12.35 5.87 16.10
N LEU A 130 11.33 5.42 15.36
CA LEU A 130 10.78 6.16 14.20
C LEU A 130 10.12 7.49 14.63
N MET A 131 9.34 7.50 15.70
CA MET A 131 8.76 8.73 16.24
C MET A 131 9.86 9.75 16.57
N HIS A 132 10.91 9.31 17.25
CA HIS A 132 12.05 10.14 17.59
C HIS A 132 12.80 10.65 16.36
N GLN A 133 13.11 9.76 15.42
CA GLN A 133 13.78 10.09 14.15
C GLN A 133 13.02 11.14 13.33
N LEU A 134 11.68 11.08 13.36
CA LEU A 134 10.80 12.02 12.67
C LEU A 134 10.45 13.26 13.51
N GLN A 135 11.00 13.38 14.73
CA GLN A 135 10.71 14.46 15.67
C GLN A 135 9.22 14.60 16.04
N LEU A 136 8.53 13.46 16.12
CA LEU A 136 7.10 13.38 16.41
C LEU A 136 6.79 12.95 17.85
N ASP A 137 7.77 12.93 18.76
CA ASP A 137 7.61 12.47 20.14
C ASP A 137 6.45 13.16 20.87
N ALA A 138 6.34 14.48 20.69
CA ALA A 138 5.27 15.28 21.32
C ALA A 138 3.86 14.95 20.81
N LEU A 139 3.75 14.27 19.69
CA LEU A 139 2.47 13.92 19.06
C LEU A 139 2.00 12.50 19.41
N GLY A 140 2.87 11.67 20.00
CA GLY A 140 2.61 10.23 20.18
C GLY A 140 1.34 9.91 20.98
N GLU A 141 0.97 10.78 21.92
CA GLU A 141 -0.22 10.63 22.76
C GLU A 141 -1.44 11.44 22.30
N ARG A 142 -1.28 12.34 21.33
CA ARG A 142 -2.38 13.13 20.78
C ARG A 142 -3.26 12.26 19.85
N ARG A 143 -4.51 12.66 19.68
CA ARG A 143 -5.40 12.02 18.71
C ARG A 143 -5.15 12.57 17.32
N PHE A 144 -5.29 11.74 16.31
CA PHE A 144 -5.09 12.12 14.91
C PHE A 144 -5.99 13.30 14.49
N GLY A 145 -7.24 13.34 14.96
CA GLY A 145 -8.15 14.45 14.69
C GLY A 145 -7.83 15.77 15.44
N GLU A 146 -6.76 15.80 16.25
CA GLU A 146 -6.27 16.96 16.98
C GLU A 146 -4.95 17.51 16.38
N LEU A 147 -4.46 16.87 15.31
CA LEU A 147 -3.24 17.26 14.60
C LEU A 147 -3.54 18.24 13.48
#